data_8c6cd3471f018e8275d3cb0983361207
#
_entry.id   8c6cd3471f018e8275d3cb0983361207
#
_cell.length_a   1.000
_cell.length_b   1.000
_cell.length_c   1.000
_cell.angle_alpha   90.00
_cell.angle_beta   90.00
_cell.angle_gamma   90.00
#
_symmetry.space_group_name_H-M   'P 1'
#
loop_
_entity.id
_entity.type
_entity.pdbx_description
1 polymer ?
#
loop_
_entity_poly.entity_id
_entity_poly.type
_entity_poly.pdbx_seq_one_letter_code
_entity_poly.pdbx_strand_id
1 'polypeptide(L)' 'MPLINVKLIEGVFNDTQKKKMVTDITEAMVAIEGETMRDVTWVVIEEVKSGHWALGGKPLATADVKAMQARRNAA' A
#
# COMPACT_ATOMS: atom_id res chain seq x y z
N MET A 1 5.09 -19.48 -5.23
CA MET A 1 3.89 -18.66 -4.93
C MET A 1 4.32 -17.46 -4.09
N PRO A 2 4.51 -16.27 -4.68
CA PRO A 2 4.84 -15.10 -3.87
C PRO A 2 3.60 -14.52 -3.19
N LEU A 3 3.80 -13.98 -2.01
CA LEU A 3 2.82 -13.20 -1.28
C LEU A 3 3.42 -11.84 -0.97
N ILE A 4 2.77 -10.79 -1.44
CA ILE A 4 3.17 -9.43 -1.15
C ILE A 4 2.12 -8.83 -0.21
N ASN A 5 2.54 -8.40 0.96
CA ASN A 5 1.67 -7.76 1.92
C ASN A 5 1.97 -6.26 1.95
N VAL A 6 0.96 -5.45 1.67
CA VAL A 6 1.06 -4.00 1.68
C VAL A 6 0.31 -3.49 2.90
N LYS A 7 1.01 -2.90 3.84
CA LYS A 7 0.38 -2.29 5.01
C LYS A 7 0.27 -0.79 4.79
N LEU A 8 -0.92 -0.28 4.95
CA LEU A 8 -1.23 1.14 4.79
C LEU A 8 -1.92 1.63 6.05
N ILE A 9 -1.76 2.91 6.36
CA ILE A 9 -2.58 3.52 7.40
C ILE A 9 -3.99 3.74 6.84
N GLU A 10 -5.03 3.43 7.64
CA GLU A 10 -6.40 3.54 7.17
C GLU A 10 -6.78 4.96 6.75
N GLY A 11 -7.67 5.07 5.78
CA GLY A 11 -8.27 6.33 5.38
C GLY A 11 -7.39 7.21 4.48
N VAL A 12 -6.19 6.79 4.11
CA VAL A 12 -5.30 7.57 3.23
C VAL A 12 -5.59 7.33 1.76
N PHE A 13 -5.88 6.07 1.39
CA PHE A 13 -6.11 5.69 0.00
C PHE A 13 -7.53 5.21 -0.21
N ASN A 14 -8.11 5.58 -1.35
CA ASN A 14 -9.44 5.11 -1.75
C ASN A 14 -9.35 3.74 -2.45
N ASP A 15 -10.51 3.17 -2.77
CA ASP A 15 -10.58 1.84 -3.38
C ASP A 15 -9.96 1.81 -4.77
N THR A 16 -10.08 2.87 -5.55
CA THR A 16 -9.47 2.99 -6.87
C THR A 16 -7.95 2.92 -6.78
N GLN A 17 -7.38 3.63 -5.83
CA GLN A 17 -5.94 3.63 -5.59
C GLN A 17 -5.46 2.25 -5.13
N LYS A 18 -6.22 1.59 -4.26
CA LYS A 18 -5.88 0.24 -3.78
C LYS A 18 -5.92 -0.78 -4.93
N LYS A 19 -6.89 -0.67 -5.83
CA LYS A 19 -6.96 -1.52 -7.04
C LYS A 19 -5.73 -1.31 -7.92
N LYS A 20 -5.32 -0.07 -8.08
CA LYS A 20 -4.11 0.24 -8.86
C LYS A 20 -2.86 -0.33 -8.20
N MET A 21 -2.75 -0.27 -6.88
CA MET A 21 -1.63 -0.87 -6.15
C MET A 21 -1.56 -2.38 -6.40
N VAL A 22 -2.67 -3.08 -6.26
CA VAL A 22 -2.73 -4.52 -6.48
C VAL A 22 -2.33 -4.87 -7.92
N THR A 23 -2.85 -4.13 -8.88
CA THR A 23 -2.53 -4.35 -10.29
C THR A 23 -1.06 -4.10 -10.58
N ASP A 24 -0.55 -2.94 -10.17
CA ASP A 24 0.83 -2.54 -10.48
C ASP A 24 1.86 -3.47 -9.82
N ILE A 25 1.61 -3.86 -8.57
CA ILE A 25 2.50 -4.77 -7.85
C ILE A 25 2.49 -6.15 -8.50
N THR A 26 1.31 -6.64 -8.88
CA THR A 26 1.20 -7.92 -9.58
C THR A 26 1.97 -7.88 -10.89
N GLU A 27 1.81 -6.81 -11.67
CA GLU A 27 2.54 -6.68 -12.95
C GLU A 27 4.05 -6.66 -12.75
N ALA A 28 4.53 -5.98 -11.71
CA ALA A 28 5.94 -5.92 -11.40
C ALA A 28 6.50 -7.32 -11.08
N MET A 29 5.76 -8.11 -10.31
CA MET A 29 6.14 -9.47 -9.98
C MET A 29 6.11 -10.39 -11.20
N VAL A 30 5.06 -10.30 -12.00
CA VAL A 30 4.92 -11.12 -13.21
C VAL A 30 6.06 -10.85 -14.20
N ALA A 31 6.49 -9.62 -14.32
CA ALA A 31 7.62 -9.26 -15.19
C ALA A 31 8.92 -9.98 -14.78
N ILE A 32 9.04 -10.34 -13.51
CA ILE A 32 10.22 -11.04 -12.98
C ILE A 32 10.04 -12.56 -13.03
N GLU A 33 8.88 -13.05 -12.60
CA GLU A 33 8.63 -14.48 -12.36
C GLU A 33 8.07 -15.20 -13.59
N GLY A 34 7.48 -14.48 -14.52
CA GLY A 34 6.87 -15.02 -15.72
C GLY A 34 5.34 -15.05 -15.64
N GLU A 35 4.70 -15.00 -16.82
CA GLU A 35 3.24 -14.90 -16.96
C GLU A 35 2.51 -16.09 -16.36
N THR A 36 3.12 -17.28 -16.39
CA THR A 36 2.49 -18.48 -15.83
C THR A 36 2.27 -18.40 -14.32
N MET A 37 2.97 -17.50 -13.65
CA MET A 37 2.86 -17.32 -12.20
C MET A 37 1.80 -16.31 -11.78
N ARG A 38 1.16 -15.64 -12.73
CA ARG A 38 0.15 -14.61 -12.44
C ARG A 38 -0.93 -15.10 -11.50
N ASP A 39 -1.52 -16.25 -11.78
CA ASP A 39 -2.66 -16.76 -11.04
C ASP A 39 -2.33 -17.21 -9.61
N VAL A 40 -1.05 -17.34 -9.29
CA VAL A 40 -0.59 -17.72 -7.96
C VAL A 40 0.23 -16.62 -7.28
N THR A 41 0.18 -15.42 -7.83
CA THR A 41 0.81 -14.23 -7.25
C THR A 41 -0.22 -13.53 -6.36
N TRP A 42 0.08 -13.44 -5.08
CA TRP A 42 -0.84 -12.88 -4.09
C TRP A 42 -0.40 -11.49 -3.68
N VAL A 43 -1.33 -10.56 -3.69
CA VAL A 43 -1.13 -9.22 -3.13
C VAL A 43 -2.25 -8.97 -2.13
N VAL A 44 -1.88 -8.68 -0.90
CA VAL A 44 -2.83 -8.41 0.18
C VAL A 44 -2.58 -6.99 0.68
N ILE A 45 -3.66 -6.23 0.82
CA ILE A 45 -3.61 -4.89 1.42
C ILE A 45 -4.24 -4.99 2.80
N GLU A 46 -3.49 -4.56 3.81
CA GLU A 46 -3.98 -4.49 5.18
C GLU A 46 -3.91 -3.04 5.65
N GLU A 47 -5.01 -2.55 6.18
CA GLU A 47 -5.05 -1.19 6.73
C GLU A 47 -4.82 -1.23 8.24
N VAL A 48 -3.85 -0.42 8.68
CA VAL A 48 -3.55 -0.24 10.09
C VAL A 48 -4.37 0.94 10.59
N LYS A 49 -5.03 0.76 11.72
CA LYS A 49 -5.88 1.80 12.32
C LYS A 49 -5.07 3.07 12.58
N SER A 50 -5.71 4.23 12.31
CA SER A 50 -5.14 5.55 12.63
C SER A 50 -4.68 5.59 14.09
N GLY A 51 -3.45 6.04 14.30
CA GLY A 51 -2.85 6.07 15.63
C GLY A 51 -2.18 4.76 16.06
N HIS A 52 -2.30 3.70 15.28
CA HIS A 52 -1.65 2.41 15.58
C HIS A 52 -0.35 2.20 14.80
N TRP A 53 0.05 3.17 14.01
CA TRP A 53 1.32 3.17 13.31
C TRP A 53 2.25 4.15 14.00
N ALA A 54 3.42 3.71 14.44
CA ALA A 54 4.31 4.56 15.21
C ALA A 54 5.71 4.61 14.61
N LEU A 55 6.31 5.78 14.66
CA LEU A 55 7.70 6.01 14.28
C LEU A 55 8.46 6.45 15.53
N GLY A 56 9.42 5.63 15.98
CA GLY A 56 10.17 5.95 17.19
C GLY A 56 9.28 6.10 18.43
N GLY A 57 8.22 5.32 18.49
CA GLY A 57 7.25 5.37 19.58
C GLY A 57 6.22 6.49 19.48
N LYS A 58 6.24 7.27 18.39
CA LYS A 58 5.27 8.36 18.17
C LYS A 58 4.20 7.90 17.21
N PRO A 59 2.93 7.75 17.66
CA PRO A 59 1.85 7.33 16.78
C PRO A 59 1.57 8.32 15.66
N LEU A 60 1.33 7.79 14.46
CA LEU A 60 0.86 8.57 13.32
C LEU A 60 -0.63 8.37 13.14
N ALA A 61 -1.33 9.47 12.93
CA ALA A 61 -2.74 9.46 12.55
C ALA A 61 -2.88 9.61 11.03
N THR A 62 -4.04 9.22 10.51
CA THR A 62 -4.37 9.40 9.09
C THR A 62 -4.16 10.85 8.63
N ALA A 63 -4.54 11.81 9.47
CA ALA A 63 -4.37 13.24 9.15
C ALA A 63 -2.91 13.63 8.95
N ASP A 64 -1.99 13.01 9.71
CA ASP A 64 -0.56 13.29 9.58
C ASP A 64 -0.03 12.86 8.22
N VAL A 65 -0.45 11.69 7.75
CA VAL A 65 -0.03 11.17 6.44
C VAL A 65 -0.62 12.00 5.32
N LYS A 66 -1.88 12.38 5.42
CA LYS A 66 -2.52 13.26 4.42
C LYS A 66 -1.82 14.61 4.34
N ALA A 67 -1.38 15.14 5.46
CA ALA A 67 -0.62 16.40 5.49
C ALA A 67 0.72 16.26 4.75
N MET A 68 1.39 15.13 4.92
CA MET A 68 2.64 14.86 4.19
C MET A 68 2.40 14.74 2.68
N GLN A 69 1.33 14.06 2.27
CA GLN A 69 0.96 13.95 0.85
C GLN A 69 0.64 15.30 0.24
N ALA A 70 -0.09 16.15 0.97
CA ALA A 70 -0.44 17.49 0.50
C ALA A 70 0.81 18.34 0.28
N ARG A 71 1.81 18.27 1.17
CA ARG A 71 3.08 18.99 1.01
C ARG A 71 3.83 18.52 -0.23
N ARG A 72 3.87 17.21 -0.47
CA ARG A 72 4.50 16.64 -1.65
C ARG A 72 3.84 17.14 -2.93
N ASN A 73 2.51 17.18 -2.94
CA ASN A 73 1.74 17.60 -4.12
C ASN A 73 1.83 19.10 -4.35
N ALA A 74 2.08 19.89 -3.32
CA ALA A 74 2.19 21.35 -3.41
C ALA A 74 3.58 21.79 -3.90
N ALA A 75 4.56 20.92 -3.79
CA ALA A 75 5.90 21.21 -4.27
C ALA A 75 6.01 21.02 -5.79
#